data_491864da05052622b80884c168202ef8
#
_entry.id   491864da05052622b80884c168202ef8
#
_cell.length_a   1.000
_cell.length_b   1.000
_cell.length_c   1.000
_cell.angle_alpha   90.00
_cell.angle_beta   90.00
_cell.angle_gamma   90.00
#
_symmetry.space_group_name_H-M   'P 1'
#
loop_
_entity.id
_entity.type
_entity.pdbx_description
1 polymer ?
#
loop_
_entity_poly.entity_id
_entity_poly.type
_entity_poly.pdbx_seq_one_letter_code
_entity_poly.pdbx_strand_id
1 'polypeptide(L)'
;TPSPMTSTAPYSTLSALSPLDGRYAAKTDQLRPILSEAGFMHHRVKVEIAWLQALAQAGFAEIKPFSSDAIARLDKMATDFSEADAARIKEIEAVTNHDVKAVEYWLKEQVKDVPELVAATEFIHFACTSEDINNTSHGMMLKAARDTVMLPTLNKLIAKLTQIAHDNADVPMLSRTHGQ
;
A
#
# COMPACT_ATOMS: atom_id res chain seq x y z
N THR A 1 9.98 19.17 29.40
CA THR A 1 9.60 18.29 28.25
C THR A 1 8.12 18.49 27.98
N PRO A 2 7.73 19.03 26.81
CA PRO A 2 6.31 19.12 26.49
C PRO A 2 5.78 17.71 26.21
N SER A 3 4.67 17.35 26.85
CA SER A 3 3.93 16.12 26.57
C SER A 3 3.44 16.13 25.11
N PRO A 4 3.47 14.99 24.39
CA PRO A 4 2.92 14.93 23.05
C PRO A 4 1.40 15.19 23.12
N MET A 5 0.96 16.22 22.42
CA MET A 5 -0.47 16.50 22.25
C MET A 5 -1.04 15.45 21.31
N THR A 6 -1.65 14.41 21.86
CA THR A 6 -2.50 13.50 21.09
C THR A 6 -3.79 14.23 20.73
N SER A 7 -3.82 14.88 19.58
CA SER A 7 -5.06 15.39 19.00
C SER A 7 -5.90 14.19 18.54
N THR A 8 -6.90 13.84 19.33
CA THR A 8 -7.86 12.77 19.00
C THR A 8 -9.09 13.29 18.24
N ALA A 9 -9.08 14.54 17.78
CA ALA A 9 -10.18 15.09 17.00
C ALA A 9 -9.97 14.79 15.50
N PRO A 10 -10.95 14.18 14.80
CA PRO A 10 -10.87 14.02 13.37
C PRO A 10 -10.82 15.43 12.74
N TYR A 11 -9.85 15.65 11.84
CA TYR A 11 -9.75 16.91 11.10
C TYR A 11 -11.05 17.15 10.32
N SER A 12 -11.56 18.36 10.37
CA SER A 12 -12.68 18.75 9.52
C SER A 12 -12.19 18.92 8.07
N THR A 13 -13.10 18.82 7.11
CA THR A 13 -12.75 19.08 5.70
C THR A 13 -12.20 20.49 5.48
N LEU A 14 -12.52 21.44 6.36
CA LEU A 14 -12.03 22.82 6.29
C LEU A 14 -10.61 22.98 6.82
N SER A 15 -10.15 22.09 7.69
CA SER A 15 -8.81 22.10 8.27
C SER A 15 -7.86 21.07 7.67
N ALA A 16 -8.31 20.30 6.68
CA ALA A 16 -7.47 19.33 5.98
C ALA A 16 -6.36 20.05 5.21
N LEU A 17 -5.13 19.52 5.29
CA LEU A 17 -3.96 20.10 4.62
C LEU A 17 -4.02 19.95 3.10
N SER A 18 -4.77 18.98 2.60
CA SER A 18 -4.94 18.73 1.18
C SER A 18 -6.43 18.62 0.83
N PRO A 19 -6.86 19.14 -0.33
CA PRO A 19 -8.21 18.89 -0.84
C PRO A 19 -8.55 17.41 -1.00
N LEU A 20 -7.55 16.52 -1.19
CA LEU A 20 -7.74 15.08 -1.30
C LEU A 20 -8.24 14.45 0.01
N ASP A 21 -7.83 14.98 1.16
CA ASP A 21 -8.32 14.57 2.48
C ASP A 21 -9.43 15.48 3.03
N GLY A 22 -9.78 16.52 2.27
CA GLY A 22 -10.86 17.46 2.58
C GLY A 22 -12.07 17.25 1.66
N ARG A 23 -12.36 18.26 0.83
CA ARG A 23 -13.55 18.32 -0.05
C ARG A 23 -13.66 17.17 -1.04
N TYR A 24 -12.55 16.54 -1.43
CA TYR A 24 -12.52 15.44 -2.40
C TYR A 24 -12.28 14.06 -1.76
N ALA A 25 -12.25 13.95 -0.44
CA ALA A 25 -11.95 12.70 0.26
C ALA A 25 -12.79 11.52 -0.26
N ALA A 26 -14.12 11.69 -0.32
CA ALA A 26 -15.02 10.65 -0.83
C ALA A 26 -14.85 10.33 -2.32
N LYS A 27 -14.22 11.22 -3.09
CA LYS A 27 -13.95 10.98 -4.53
C LYS A 27 -12.67 10.18 -4.77
N THR A 28 -11.79 10.13 -3.76
CA THR A 28 -10.49 9.47 -3.83
C THR A 28 -10.41 8.20 -2.98
N ASP A 29 -11.52 7.76 -2.38
CA ASP A 29 -11.57 6.61 -1.46
C ASP A 29 -10.98 5.32 -2.05
N GLN A 30 -11.16 5.10 -3.36
CA GLN A 30 -10.60 3.91 -4.03
C GLN A 30 -9.06 3.87 -4.03
N LEU A 31 -8.40 5.01 -3.85
CA LEU A 31 -6.94 5.10 -3.76
C LEU A 31 -6.41 4.84 -2.33
N ARG A 32 -7.23 4.97 -1.29
CA ARG A 32 -6.80 4.84 0.11
C ARG A 32 -6.16 3.50 0.44
N PRO A 33 -6.72 2.34 0.04
CA PRO A 33 -6.08 1.05 0.32
C PRO A 33 -4.71 0.88 -0.33
N ILE A 34 -4.40 1.72 -1.34
CA ILE A 34 -3.16 1.64 -2.13
C ILE A 34 -2.15 2.70 -1.69
N LEU A 35 -2.59 3.97 -1.59
CA LEU A 35 -1.69 5.13 -1.46
C LEU A 35 -1.65 5.74 -0.05
N SER A 36 -2.43 5.24 0.89
CA SER A 36 -2.35 5.65 2.30
C SER A 36 -1.09 5.11 2.99
N GLU A 37 -0.83 5.56 4.21
CA GLU A 37 0.24 5.01 5.04
C GLU A 37 0.06 3.50 5.29
N ALA A 38 -1.17 3.05 5.57
CA ALA A 38 -1.49 1.63 5.68
C ALA A 38 -1.25 0.87 4.37
N GLY A 39 -1.61 1.47 3.23
CA GLY A 39 -1.31 0.94 1.89
C GLY A 39 0.19 0.81 1.65
N PHE A 40 0.99 1.79 2.08
CA PHE A 40 2.44 1.73 1.97
C PHE A 40 3.03 0.62 2.85
N MET A 41 2.59 0.50 4.10
CA MET A 41 3.01 -0.62 4.99
C MET A 41 2.66 -1.97 4.38
N HIS A 42 1.48 -2.12 3.83
CA HIS A 42 1.07 -3.34 3.14
C HIS A 42 2.01 -3.70 1.97
N HIS A 43 2.40 -2.72 1.16
CA HIS A 43 3.33 -2.97 0.06
C HIS A 43 4.74 -3.29 0.56
N ARG A 44 5.21 -2.68 1.64
CA ARG A 44 6.47 -3.08 2.30
C ARG A 44 6.43 -4.54 2.76
N VAL A 45 5.35 -4.97 3.39
CA VAL A 45 5.14 -6.38 3.79
C VAL A 45 5.21 -7.31 2.58
N LYS A 46 4.57 -6.96 1.48
CA LYS A 46 4.64 -7.75 0.23
C LYS A 46 6.07 -7.87 -0.30
N VAL A 47 6.82 -6.77 -0.30
CA VAL A 47 8.20 -6.76 -0.79
C VAL A 47 9.10 -7.61 0.10
N GLU A 48 9.01 -7.46 1.41
CA GLU A 48 9.81 -8.24 2.37
C GLU A 48 9.52 -9.74 2.27
N ILE A 49 8.25 -10.13 2.15
CA ILE A 49 7.85 -11.53 1.97
C ILE A 49 8.37 -12.08 0.65
N ALA A 50 8.20 -11.35 -0.44
CA ALA A 50 8.70 -11.78 -1.75
C ALA A 50 10.22 -11.92 -1.76
N TRP A 51 10.92 -11.01 -1.08
CA TRP A 51 12.38 -11.08 -0.93
C TRP A 51 12.82 -12.29 -0.11
N LEU A 52 12.18 -12.54 1.03
CA LEU A 52 12.45 -13.71 1.86
C LEU A 52 12.25 -15.02 1.11
N GLN A 53 11.15 -15.12 0.34
CA GLN A 53 10.89 -16.29 -0.51
C GLN A 53 11.96 -16.46 -1.61
N ALA A 54 12.40 -15.36 -2.23
CA ALA A 54 13.45 -15.36 -3.24
C ALA A 54 14.80 -15.81 -2.66
N LEU A 55 15.15 -15.35 -1.46
CA LEU A 55 16.36 -15.78 -0.74
C LEU A 55 16.33 -17.29 -0.44
N ALA A 56 15.18 -17.82 -0.01
CA ALA A 56 15.01 -19.25 0.25
C ALA A 56 15.19 -20.12 -1.01
N GLN A 57 14.93 -19.56 -2.18
CA GLN A 57 15.11 -20.25 -3.49
C GLN A 57 16.48 -20.01 -4.12
N ALA A 58 17.27 -19.08 -3.61
CA ALA A 58 18.55 -18.67 -4.20
C ALA A 58 19.68 -19.72 -4.06
N GLY A 59 19.47 -20.75 -3.24
CA GLY A 59 20.44 -21.85 -3.07
C GLY A 59 21.55 -21.59 -2.05
N PHE A 60 21.36 -20.63 -1.14
CA PHE A 60 22.26 -20.42 -0.01
C PHE A 60 22.19 -21.61 0.96
N ALA A 61 23.33 -22.00 1.52
CA ALA A 61 23.40 -23.12 2.48
C ALA A 61 22.67 -22.81 3.80
N GLU A 62 22.60 -21.54 4.17
CA GLU A 62 22.08 -21.02 5.42
C GLU A 62 20.56 -20.90 5.44
N ILE A 63 19.90 -20.83 4.29
CA ILE A 63 18.46 -20.78 4.17
C ILE A 63 17.97 -21.79 3.15
N LYS A 64 17.07 -22.68 3.58
CA LYS A 64 16.52 -23.72 2.69
C LYS A 64 15.25 -23.25 2.02
N PRO A 65 14.90 -23.83 0.84
CA PRO A 65 13.58 -23.64 0.24
C PRO A 65 12.47 -23.96 1.23
N PHE A 66 11.47 -23.08 1.29
CA PHE A 66 10.32 -23.25 2.19
C PHE A 66 9.36 -24.32 1.69
N SER A 67 8.70 -25.01 2.64
CA SER A 67 7.58 -25.90 2.34
C SER A 67 6.39 -25.12 1.74
N SER A 68 5.48 -25.85 1.08
CA SER A 68 4.24 -25.27 0.55
C SER A 68 3.41 -24.59 1.63
N ASP A 69 3.39 -25.13 2.86
CA ASP A 69 2.63 -24.59 3.97
C ASP A 69 3.25 -23.28 4.49
N ALA A 70 4.57 -23.20 4.58
CA ALA A 70 5.27 -21.96 4.95
C ALA A 70 5.08 -20.87 3.90
N ILE A 71 5.15 -21.19 2.61
CA ILE A 71 4.85 -20.28 1.50
C ILE A 71 3.40 -19.79 1.61
N ALA A 72 2.44 -20.68 1.76
CA ALA A 72 1.03 -20.31 1.89
C ALA A 72 0.78 -19.41 3.11
N ARG A 73 1.48 -19.62 4.23
CA ARG A 73 1.43 -18.75 5.42
C ARG A 73 1.93 -17.35 5.10
N LEU A 74 3.07 -17.21 4.42
CA LEU A 74 3.63 -15.94 4.00
C LEU A 74 2.71 -15.21 3.01
N ASP A 75 2.21 -15.91 2.01
CA ASP A 75 1.30 -15.34 1.00
C ASP A 75 0.00 -14.85 1.64
N LYS A 76 -0.53 -15.61 2.62
CA LYS A 76 -1.70 -15.20 3.39
C LYS A 76 -1.45 -13.90 4.16
N MET A 77 -0.29 -13.74 4.80
CA MET A 77 0.07 -12.49 5.49
C MET A 77 0.14 -11.31 4.52
N ALA A 78 0.68 -11.52 3.31
CA ALA A 78 0.74 -10.49 2.27
C ALA A 78 -0.65 -10.14 1.70
N THR A 79 -1.62 -11.06 1.74
CA THR A 79 -2.95 -10.86 1.17
C THR A 79 -3.93 -10.28 2.19
N ASP A 80 -3.91 -10.79 3.42
CA ASP A 80 -4.91 -10.49 4.46
C ASP A 80 -4.50 -9.31 5.36
N PHE A 81 -3.50 -8.53 4.96
CA PHE A 81 -3.03 -7.37 5.73
C PHE A 81 -4.17 -6.37 5.96
N SER A 82 -4.35 -5.97 7.20
CA SER A 82 -5.44 -5.13 7.67
C SER A 82 -4.96 -3.81 8.30
N GLU A 83 -5.89 -2.90 8.58
CA GLU A 83 -5.60 -1.69 9.36
C GLU A 83 -5.11 -1.99 10.79
N ALA A 84 -5.56 -3.11 11.38
CA ALA A 84 -5.07 -3.55 12.68
C ALA A 84 -3.59 -3.95 12.63
N ASP A 85 -3.15 -4.58 11.53
CA ASP A 85 -1.74 -4.89 11.29
C ASP A 85 -0.90 -3.62 11.11
N ALA A 86 -1.42 -2.66 10.37
CA ALA A 86 -0.81 -1.36 10.20
C ALA A 86 -0.68 -0.62 11.55
N ALA A 87 -1.72 -0.65 12.40
CA ALA A 87 -1.69 -0.08 13.73
C ALA A 87 -0.63 -0.76 14.61
N ARG A 88 -0.51 -2.10 14.54
CA ARG A 88 0.52 -2.84 15.26
C ARG A 88 1.93 -2.45 14.82
N ILE A 89 2.16 -2.29 13.51
CA ILE A 89 3.44 -1.78 12.98
C ILE A 89 3.75 -0.38 13.53
N LYS A 90 2.75 0.51 13.62
CA LYS A 90 2.93 1.86 14.20
C LYS A 90 3.29 1.81 15.71
N GLU A 91 2.72 0.89 16.46
CA GLU A 91 3.11 0.68 17.87
C GLU A 91 4.60 0.27 17.99
N ILE A 92 5.05 -0.63 17.13
CA ILE A 92 6.45 -1.06 17.08
C ILE A 92 7.35 0.11 16.64
N GLU A 93 6.94 0.86 15.63
CA GLU A 93 7.66 2.04 15.14
C GLU A 93 7.84 3.10 16.22
N ALA A 94 6.82 3.33 17.07
CA ALA A 94 6.91 4.27 18.18
C ALA A 94 8.02 3.94 19.19
N VAL A 95 8.41 2.66 19.28
CA VAL A 95 9.50 2.19 20.14
C VAL A 95 10.85 2.17 19.41
N THR A 96 10.85 1.65 18.16
CA THR A 96 12.08 1.49 17.37
C THR A 96 12.54 2.78 16.72
N ASN A 97 11.64 3.75 16.58
CA ASN A 97 11.85 5.01 15.86
C ASN A 97 12.36 4.79 14.42
N HIS A 98 11.93 3.70 13.78
CA HIS A 98 12.33 3.33 12.42
C HIS A 98 11.21 2.53 11.74
N ASP A 99 10.68 3.07 10.64
CA ASP A 99 9.49 2.59 9.94
C ASP A 99 9.67 1.21 9.27
N VAL A 100 10.72 1.02 8.47
CA VAL A 100 10.98 -0.27 7.80
C VAL A 100 11.38 -1.34 8.81
N LYS A 101 12.14 -0.98 9.86
CA LYS A 101 12.49 -1.90 10.94
C LYS A 101 11.27 -2.38 11.71
N ALA A 102 10.26 -1.53 11.85
CA ALA A 102 8.99 -1.92 12.47
C ALA A 102 8.25 -2.99 11.66
N VAL A 103 8.30 -2.92 10.33
CA VAL A 103 7.75 -3.96 9.44
C VAL A 103 8.50 -5.29 9.63
N GLU A 104 9.83 -5.26 9.72
CA GLU A 104 10.64 -6.46 9.98
C GLU A 104 10.25 -7.12 11.30
N TYR A 105 10.13 -6.35 12.40
CA TYR A 105 9.72 -6.88 13.70
C TYR A 105 8.30 -7.42 13.69
N TRP A 106 7.37 -6.75 13.02
CA TRP A 106 6.01 -7.26 12.85
C TRP A 106 6.01 -8.61 12.11
N LEU A 107 6.78 -8.74 11.02
CA LEU A 107 6.91 -10.02 10.31
C LEU A 107 7.44 -11.13 11.23
N LYS A 108 8.46 -10.85 12.02
CA LYS A 108 9.01 -11.79 13.01
C LYS A 108 7.95 -12.20 14.06
N GLU A 109 7.10 -11.27 14.50
CA GLU A 109 5.97 -11.60 15.39
C GLU A 109 4.95 -12.54 14.73
N GLN A 110 4.66 -12.33 13.43
CA GLN A 110 3.65 -13.10 12.70
C GLN A 110 4.07 -14.53 12.38
N VAL A 111 5.36 -14.83 12.35
CA VAL A 111 5.87 -16.15 11.96
C VAL A 111 6.32 -17.01 13.15
N LYS A 112 6.22 -16.52 14.37
CA LYS A 112 6.74 -17.17 15.59
C LYS A 112 6.15 -18.56 15.89
N ASP A 113 5.01 -18.89 15.33
CA ASP A 113 4.30 -20.16 15.45
C ASP A 113 4.67 -21.18 14.36
N VAL A 114 5.50 -20.79 13.39
CA VAL A 114 5.94 -21.64 12.29
C VAL A 114 7.44 -21.91 12.38
N PRO A 115 7.88 -23.07 12.92
CA PRO A 115 9.30 -23.34 13.22
C PRO A 115 10.25 -23.14 12.02
N GLU A 116 9.79 -23.47 10.83
CA GLU A 116 10.54 -23.30 9.58
C GLU A 116 10.82 -21.82 9.28
N LEU A 117 9.81 -20.96 9.46
CA LEU A 117 9.94 -19.50 9.27
C LEU A 117 10.70 -18.84 10.41
N VAL A 118 10.56 -19.36 11.64
CA VAL A 118 11.37 -18.90 12.79
C VAL A 118 12.86 -19.09 12.52
N ALA A 119 13.25 -20.21 11.95
CA ALA A 119 14.65 -20.51 11.60
C ALA A 119 15.19 -19.54 10.51
N ALA A 120 14.31 -18.92 9.72
CA ALA A 120 14.66 -18.00 8.64
C ALA A 120 14.48 -16.50 9.03
N THR A 121 14.14 -16.17 10.27
CA THR A 121 13.83 -14.78 10.68
C THR A 121 14.97 -13.80 10.46
N GLU A 122 16.23 -14.25 10.55
CA GLU A 122 17.39 -13.39 10.31
C GLU A 122 17.63 -13.06 8.84
N PHE A 123 16.91 -13.72 7.92
CA PHE A 123 16.91 -13.41 6.49
C PHE A 123 15.83 -12.39 6.11
N ILE A 124 14.92 -12.04 7.01
CA ILE A 124 13.99 -10.92 6.79
C ILE A 124 14.83 -9.65 6.66
N HIS A 125 14.61 -8.89 5.60
CA HIS A 125 15.37 -7.68 5.27
C HIS A 125 16.87 -7.91 4.99
N PHE A 126 17.31 -9.15 4.84
CA PHE A 126 18.72 -9.47 4.62
C PHE A 126 19.24 -8.85 3.31
N ALA A 127 20.41 -8.23 3.37
CA ALA A 127 21.08 -7.58 2.25
C ALA A 127 20.30 -6.41 1.58
N CYS A 128 19.25 -5.89 2.23
CA CYS A 128 18.50 -4.73 1.78
C CYS A 128 18.80 -3.49 2.62
N THR A 129 18.60 -2.32 2.03
CA THR A 129 18.41 -1.07 2.75
C THR A 129 16.94 -0.70 2.79
N SER A 130 16.57 0.28 3.62
CA SER A 130 15.18 0.78 3.67
C SER A 130 14.70 1.25 2.29
N GLU A 131 15.59 1.86 1.48
CA GLU A 131 15.24 2.37 0.16
C GLU A 131 14.98 1.26 -0.87
N ASP A 132 15.61 0.11 -0.78
CA ASP A 132 15.28 -1.04 -1.64
C ASP A 132 13.82 -1.46 -1.45
N ILE A 133 13.36 -1.48 -0.20
CA ILE A 133 11.98 -1.81 0.15
C ILE A 133 11.03 -0.66 -0.22
N ASN A 134 11.38 0.58 0.13
CA ASN A 134 10.54 1.76 -0.12
C ASN A 134 10.30 2.00 -1.60
N ASN A 135 11.36 2.02 -2.42
CA ASN A 135 11.24 2.30 -3.85
C ASN A 135 10.48 1.20 -4.59
N THR A 136 10.71 -0.06 -4.24
CA THR A 136 9.95 -1.19 -4.81
C THR A 136 8.47 -1.08 -4.42
N SER A 137 8.17 -0.77 -3.16
CA SER A 137 6.81 -0.56 -2.67
C SER A 137 6.11 0.59 -3.40
N HIS A 138 6.77 1.75 -3.54
CA HIS A 138 6.22 2.89 -4.29
C HIS A 138 5.93 2.54 -5.75
N GLY A 139 6.84 1.81 -6.42
CA GLY A 139 6.61 1.33 -7.78
C GLY A 139 5.38 0.44 -7.89
N MET A 140 5.20 -0.48 -6.93
CA MET A 140 4.01 -1.34 -6.87
C MET A 140 2.74 -0.55 -6.59
N MET A 141 2.77 0.42 -5.66
CA MET A 141 1.64 1.30 -5.33
C MET A 141 1.21 2.13 -6.54
N LEU A 142 2.15 2.77 -7.22
CA LEU A 142 1.86 3.56 -8.42
C LEU A 142 1.28 2.69 -9.54
N LYS A 143 1.84 1.49 -9.74
CA LYS A 143 1.30 0.54 -10.71
C LYS A 143 -0.13 0.12 -10.34
N ALA A 144 -0.39 -0.24 -9.09
CA ALA A 144 -1.71 -0.64 -8.63
C ALA A 144 -2.73 0.50 -8.77
N ALA A 145 -2.40 1.72 -8.33
CA ALA A 145 -3.27 2.89 -8.46
C ALA A 145 -3.60 3.20 -9.93
N ARG A 146 -2.59 3.18 -10.81
CA ARG A 146 -2.78 3.37 -12.25
C ARG A 146 -3.72 2.34 -12.84
N ASP A 147 -3.42 1.04 -12.62
CA ASP A 147 -4.08 -0.04 -13.34
C ASP A 147 -5.49 -0.33 -12.80
N THR A 148 -5.71 -0.18 -11.50
CA THR A 148 -6.99 -0.56 -10.87
C THR A 148 -7.96 0.60 -10.67
N VAL A 149 -7.47 1.86 -10.63
CA VAL A 149 -8.31 3.03 -10.36
C VAL A 149 -8.22 4.06 -11.48
N MET A 150 -7.01 4.54 -11.81
CA MET A 150 -6.87 5.70 -12.71
C MET A 150 -7.26 5.36 -14.15
N LEU A 151 -6.69 4.33 -14.75
CA LEU A 151 -7.00 3.93 -16.12
C LEU A 151 -8.48 3.52 -16.30
N PRO A 152 -9.08 2.69 -15.42
CA PRO A 152 -10.50 2.40 -15.50
C PRO A 152 -11.39 3.64 -15.41
N THR A 153 -11.04 4.61 -14.55
CA THR A 153 -11.79 5.85 -14.40
C THR A 153 -11.68 6.74 -15.65
N LEU A 154 -10.47 6.89 -16.18
CA LEU A 154 -10.24 7.63 -17.42
C LEU A 154 -10.96 7.00 -18.63
N ASN A 155 -10.91 5.68 -18.75
CA ASN A 155 -11.60 4.96 -19.81
C ASN A 155 -13.13 5.16 -19.74
N LYS A 156 -13.72 5.17 -18.54
CA LYS A 156 -15.13 5.49 -18.35
C LYS A 156 -15.45 6.93 -18.81
N LEU A 157 -14.60 7.89 -18.49
CA LEU A 157 -14.75 9.27 -18.90
C LEU A 157 -14.66 9.40 -20.43
N ILE A 158 -13.64 8.79 -21.05
CA ILE A 158 -13.46 8.79 -22.51
C ILE A 158 -14.68 8.17 -23.19
N ALA A 159 -15.13 7.01 -22.73
CA ALA A 159 -16.30 6.35 -23.29
C ALA A 159 -17.57 7.23 -23.20
N LYS A 160 -17.76 7.91 -22.05
CA LYS A 160 -18.90 8.82 -21.88
C LYS A 160 -18.83 10.04 -22.79
N LEU A 161 -17.66 10.65 -22.95
CA LEU A 161 -17.48 11.78 -23.86
C LEU A 161 -17.68 11.35 -25.33
N THR A 162 -17.15 10.20 -25.72
CA THR A 162 -17.36 9.62 -27.04
C THR A 162 -18.84 9.39 -27.31
N GLN A 163 -19.56 8.81 -26.36
CA GLN A 163 -21.02 8.60 -26.48
C GLN A 163 -21.77 9.93 -26.67
N ILE A 164 -21.47 10.94 -25.85
CA ILE A 164 -22.09 12.27 -25.97
C ILE A 164 -21.80 12.90 -27.35
N ALA A 165 -20.56 12.76 -27.83
CA ALA A 165 -20.18 13.28 -29.14
C ALA A 165 -20.98 12.61 -30.28
N HIS A 166 -21.13 11.28 -30.25
CA HIS A 166 -21.89 10.54 -31.24
C HIS A 166 -23.39 10.84 -31.16
N ASP A 167 -23.96 10.88 -29.96
CA ASP A 167 -25.39 11.12 -29.75
C ASP A 167 -25.83 12.51 -30.21
N ASN A 168 -24.90 13.47 -30.28
CA ASN A 168 -25.18 14.85 -30.65
C ASN A 168 -24.48 15.29 -31.95
N ALA A 169 -23.96 14.36 -32.75
CA ALA A 169 -23.18 14.67 -33.97
C ALA A 169 -23.95 15.53 -34.99
N ASP A 170 -25.27 15.31 -35.10
CA ASP A 170 -26.13 15.99 -36.04
C ASP A 170 -26.87 17.21 -35.43
N VAL A 171 -26.57 17.58 -34.18
CA VAL A 171 -27.21 18.71 -33.49
C VAL A 171 -26.43 20.00 -33.73
N PRO A 172 -26.94 20.92 -34.61
CA PRO A 172 -26.28 22.20 -34.79
C PRO A 172 -26.47 23.08 -33.57
N MET A 173 -25.37 23.68 -33.10
CA MET A 173 -25.42 24.64 -31.99
C MET A 173 -24.41 25.77 -32.17
N LEU A 174 -24.77 26.94 -31.64
CA LEU A 174 -23.80 28.02 -31.46
C LEU A 174 -22.97 27.75 -30.21
N SER A 175 -21.65 27.66 -30.38
CA SER A 175 -20.73 27.52 -29.26
C SER A 175 -20.82 28.73 -28.32
N ARG A 176 -20.96 28.50 -27.02
CA ARG A 176 -21.02 29.54 -25.97
C ARG A 176 -20.04 29.24 -24.86
N THR A 177 -19.51 30.30 -24.24
CA THR A 177 -18.69 30.21 -23.05
C THR A 177 -19.58 30.23 -21.79
N HIS A 178 -19.30 29.40 -20.82
CA HIS A 178 -20.01 29.29 -19.53
C HIS A 178 -21.55 29.09 -19.66
N GLY A 179 -22.04 28.57 -20.78
CA GLY A 179 -23.45 28.32 -20.96
C GLY A 179 -24.32 29.59 -21.14
N GLN A 180 -23.69 30.72 -21.42
CA GLN A 180 -24.37 32.00 -21.65
C GLN A 180 -24.58 32.28 -23.11
#